data_7b11dc16d3028c47055f207afdc57872
#
_entry.id   7b11dc16d3028c47055f207afdc57872
#
_cell.length_a   1.000
_cell.length_b   1.000
_cell.length_c   1.000
_cell.angle_alpha   90.00
_cell.angle_beta   90.00
_cell.angle_gamma   90.00
#
_symmetry.space_group_name_H-M   'P 1'
#
loop_
_entity.id
_entity.type
_entity.pdbx_description
1 polymer ?
#
loop_
_entity_poly.entity_id
_entity_poly.type
_entity_poly.pdbx_seq_one_letter_code
_entity_poly.pdbx_strand_id
1 'polypeptide(L)'
;MESKEPVRFEITRRVPFYDLDPIQVVWHGNYMNYFEDARVALLGSRGIDLYEIYRRTGIVFPIIRTSTKHILPLRYQDEFICRATVREARFKLVFDFEIRLAADGQVCTRGRTEQVAVKAPEMEILFSIPDEIRLALGF
;
A
#
# COMPACT_ATOMS: atom_id res chain seq x y z
N MET A 1 3.81 -27.18 11.79
CA MET A 1 4.28 -26.32 10.68
C MET A 1 4.13 -24.87 11.10
N GLU A 2 5.21 -24.16 11.17
CA GLU A 2 5.16 -22.74 11.54
C GLU A 2 4.59 -21.90 10.40
N SER A 3 3.56 -21.13 10.70
CA SER A 3 3.07 -20.14 9.76
C SER A 3 4.00 -18.92 9.80
N LYS A 4 4.51 -18.51 8.66
CA LYS A 4 5.29 -17.28 8.59
C LYS A 4 4.38 -16.09 8.84
N GLU A 5 4.83 -15.17 9.68
CA GLU A 5 4.15 -13.89 9.81
C GLU A 5 4.24 -13.12 8.50
N PRO A 6 3.15 -12.46 8.08
CA PRO A 6 3.19 -11.65 6.88
C PRO A 6 4.18 -10.49 7.02
N VAL A 7 4.81 -10.12 5.92
CA VAL A 7 5.66 -8.94 5.85
C VAL A 7 4.78 -7.72 5.99
N ARG A 8 5.15 -6.83 6.90
CA ARG A 8 4.42 -5.59 7.16
C ARG A 8 5.39 -4.46 7.47
N PHE A 9 4.92 -3.23 7.29
CA PHE A 9 5.71 -2.04 7.60
C PHE A 9 4.75 -0.91 7.99
N GLU A 10 5.16 -0.09 8.95
CA GLU A 10 4.36 1.05 9.41
C GLU A 10 5.09 2.35 9.10
N ILE A 11 4.33 3.34 8.65
CA ILE A 11 4.80 4.72 8.54
C ILE A 11 3.96 5.59 9.44
N THR A 12 4.54 6.70 9.90
CA THR A 12 3.85 7.70 10.71
C THR A 12 3.79 9.00 9.94
N ARG A 13 2.61 9.61 9.89
CA ARG A 13 2.38 10.87 9.18
C ARG A 13 1.48 11.78 10.00
N ARG A 14 1.52 13.07 9.68
CA ARG A 14 0.63 14.07 10.25
C ARG A 14 -0.20 14.67 9.13
N VAL A 15 -1.50 14.83 9.38
CA VAL A 15 -2.43 15.36 8.37
C VAL A 15 -2.10 16.83 8.07
N PRO A 16 -1.71 17.16 6.82
CA PRO A 16 -1.48 18.55 6.44
C PRO A 16 -2.80 19.24 6.09
N PHE A 17 -2.79 20.58 6.17
CA PHE A 17 -3.99 21.36 5.89
C PHE A 17 -4.54 21.10 4.47
N TYR A 18 -3.65 20.93 3.49
CA TYR A 18 -4.07 20.76 2.09
C TYR A 18 -4.71 19.42 1.77
N ASP A 19 -4.72 18.47 2.73
CA ASP A 19 -5.42 17.19 2.54
C ASP A 19 -6.88 17.24 2.98
N LEU A 20 -7.33 18.36 3.58
CA LEU A 20 -8.69 18.49 4.09
C LEU A 20 -9.67 18.84 2.98
N ASP A 21 -10.90 18.35 3.14
CA ASP A 21 -12.03 18.75 2.30
C ASP A 21 -12.83 19.89 2.96
N PRO A 22 -13.90 20.39 2.32
CA PRO A 22 -14.69 21.50 2.89
C PRO A 22 -15.32 21.22 4.26
N ILE A 23 -15.50 19.96 4.66
CA ILE A 23 -16.06 19.63 5.98
C ILE A 23 -14.98 19.43 7.05
N GLN A 24 -13.74 19.81 6.73
CA GLN A 24 -12.60 19.83 7.67
C GLN A 24 -12.13 18.43 8.10
N VAL A 25 -12.33 17.43 7.26
CA VAL A 25 -11.74 16.10 7.42
C VAL A 25 -10.91 15.78 6.19
N VAL A 26 -10.01 14.81 6.31
CA VAL A 26 -9.21 14.36 5.15
C VAL A 26 -10.14 13.94 4.03
N TRP A 27 -9.92 14.52 2.84
CA TRP A 27 -10.67 14.11 1.66
C TRP A 27 -10.42 12.62 1.39
N HIS A 28 -11.52 11.88 1.13
CA HIS A 28 -11.44 10.42 1.04
C HIS A 28 -10.45 9.92 -0.03
N GLY A 29 -10.21 10.67 -1.08
CA GLY A 29 -9.22 10.31 -2.10
C GLY A 29 -7.79 10.30 -1.60
N ASN A 30 -7.49 11.06 -0.55
CA ASN A 30 -6.13 11.14 -0.01
C ASN A 30 -5.69 9.85 0.72
N TYR A 31 -6.62 9.02 1.15
CA TYR A 31 -6.26 7.74 1.78
C TYR A 31 -5.49 6.84 0.82
N MET A 32 -5.77 6.91 -0.48
CA MET A 32 -5.00 6.18 -1.48
C MET A 32 -3.54 6.64 -1.52
N ASN A 33 -3.29 7.92 -1.29
CA ASN A 33 -1.93 8.45 -1.20
C ASN A 33 -1.21 7.91 0.03
N TYR A 34 -1.89 7.83 1.16
CA TYR A 34 -1.33 7.29 2.40
C TYR A 34 -1.01 5.79 2.24
N PHE A 35 -1.89 5.04 1.59
CA PHE A 35 -1.64 3.64 1.29
C PHE A 35 -0.43 3.48 0.36
N GLU A 36 -0.32 4.33 -0.65
CA GLU A 36 0.83 4.32 -1.57
C GLU A 36 2.12 4.56 -0.82
N ASP A 37 2.15 5.56 0.07
CA ASP A 37 3.34 5.85 0.88
C ASP A 37 3.75 4.64 1.72
N ALA A 38 2.78 3.97 2.35
CA ALA A 38 3.05 2.80 3.18
C ALA A 38 3.54 1.61 2.33
N ARG A 39 2.93 1.40 1.14
CA ARG A 39 3.33 0.33 0.23
C ARG A 39 4.76 0.54 -0.27
N VAL A 40 5.08 1.76 -0.70
CA VAL A 40 6.43 2.09 -1.17
C VAL A 40 7.45 1.89 -0.06
N ALA A 41 7.13 2.30 1.16
CA ALA A 41 8.02 2.13 2.31
C ALA A 41 8.24 0.65 2.64
N LEU A 42 7.18 -0.17 2.58
CA LEU A 42 7.28 -1.60 2.80
C LEU A 42 8.19 -2.24 1.75
N LEU A 43 7.94 -1.95 0.47
CA LEU A 43 8.74 -2.49 -0.63
C LEU A 43 10.20 -2.06 -0.49
N GLY A 44 10.43 -0.79 -0.17
CA GLY A 44 11.79 -0.25 0.05
C GLY A 44 12.51 -0.95 1.19
N SER A 45 11.80 -1.32 2.27
CA SER A 45 12.37 -2.06 3.38
C SER A 45 12.85 -3.46 2.98
N ARG A 46 12.38 -3.96 1.86
CA ARG A 46 12.77 -5.25 1.29
C ARG A 46 13.67 -5.11 0.05
N GLY A 47 14.20 -3.91 -0.18
CA GLY A 47 15.09 -3.64 -1.30
C GLY A 47 14.40 -3.58 -2.65
N ILE A 48 13.08 -3.35 -2.69
CA ILE A 48 12.30 -3.32 -3.92
C ILE A 48 11.92 -1.89 -4.25
N ASP A 49 12.21 -1.47 -5.49
CA ASP A 49 11.75 -0.24 -6.10
C ASP A 49 11.08 -0.60 -7.42
N LEU A 50 9.76 -0.45 -7.49
CA LEU A 50 9.00 -0.83 -8.69
C LEU A 50 9.36 0.01 -9.90
N TYR A 51 9.76 1.28 -9.72
CA TYR A 51 10.20 2.12 -10.82
C TYR A 51 11.50 1.61 -11.42
N GLU A 52 12.44 1.18 -10.58
CA GLU A 52 13.71 0.60 -11.03
C GLU A 52 13.47 -0.71 -11.79
N ILE A 53 12.55 -1.54 -11.29
CA ILE A 53 12.16 -2.78 -11.98
C ILE A 53 11.56 -2.45 -13.35
N TYR A 54 10.70 -1.44 -13.45
CA TYR A 54 10.16 -0.99 -14.74
C TYR A 54 11.27 -0.60 -15.70
N ARG A 55 12.22 0.21 -15.23
CA ARG A 55 13.33 0.66 -16.09
C ARG A 55 14.18 -0.49 -16.60
N ARG A 56 14.37 -1.53 -15.80
CA ARG A 56 15.22 -2.68 -16.13
C ARG A 56 14.49 -3.74 -16.96
N THR A 57 13.21 -3.95 -16.70
CA THR A 57 12.47 -5.08 -17.27
C THR A 57 11.28 -4.68 -18.14
N GLY A 58 10.79 -3.45 -18.05
CA GLY A 58 9.56 -3.01 -18.70
C GLY A 58 8.29 -3.50 -18.01
N ILE A 59 8.39 -4.11 -16.83
CA ILE A 59 7.22 -4.61 -16.08
C ILE A 59 6.68 -3.50 -15.18
N VAL A 60 5.37 -3.27 -15.26
CA VAL A 60 4.63 -2.33 -14.43
C VAL A 60 3.59 -3.09 -13.61
N PHE A 61 3.09 -2.44 -12.55
CA PHE A 61 2.17 -3.08 -11.59
C PHE A 61 0.92 -2.24 -11.38
N PRO A 62 0.03 -2.17 -12.40
CA PRO A 62 -1.18 -1.37 -12.26
C PRO A 62 -2.09 -1.94 -11.17
N ILE A 63 -2.79 -1.03 -10.51
CA ILE A 63 -3.81 -1.41 -9.53
C ILE A 63 -5.07 -1.80 -10.32
N ILE A 64 -5.60 -2.99 -10.01
CA ILE A 64 -6.81 -3.51 -10.65
C ILE A 64 -8.01 -3.50 -9.71
N ARG A 65 -7.78 -3.37 -8.40
CA ARG A 65 -8.87 -3.38 -7.43
C ARG A 65 -8.46 -2.63 -6.18
N THR A 66 -9.38 -1.81 -5.67
CA THR A 66 -9.22 -1.13 -4.38
C THR A 66 -10.51 -1.29 -3.59
N SER A 67 -10.38 -1.39 -2.27
CA SER A 67 -11.51 -1.30 -1.36
C SER A 67 -11.08 -0.53 -0.12
N THR A 68 -12.01 0.25 0.44
CA THR A 68 -11.73 1.07 1.62
C THR A 68 -12.95 1.07 2.52
N LYS A 69 -12.70 1.00 3.83
CA LYS A 69 -13.74 1.21 4.83
C LYS A 69 -13.29 2.34 5.74
N HIS A 70 -14.08 3.42 5.75
CA HIS A 70 -13.83 4.58 6.60
C HIS A 70 -14.62 4.43 7.89
N ILE A 71 -13.93 4.47 9.03
CA ILE A 71 -14.51 4.22 10.34
C ILE A 71 -14.55 5.52 11.14
N LEU A 72 -13.41 6.22 11.23
CA LEU A 72 -13.25 7.52 11.87
C LEU A 72 -12.54 8.46 10.92
N PRO A 73 -12.97 9.73 10.80
CA PRO A 73 -12.28 10.68 9.95
C PRO A 73 -10.95 11.11 10.58
N LEU A 74 -9.95 11.34 9.73
CA LEU A 74 -8.73 12.05 10.13
C LEU A 74 -8.96 13.54 9.97
N ARG A 75 -8.45 14.32 10.93
CA ARG A 75 -8.59 15.78 10.97
C ARG A 75 -7.26 16.47 10.88
N TYR A 76 -7.28 17.77 10.76
CA TYR A 76 -6.06 18.58 10.66
C TYR A 76 -5.13 18.30 11.85
N GLN A 77 -3.86 18.07 11.51
CA GLN A 77 -2.77 17.78 12.46
C GLN A 77 -2.88 16.46 13.22
N ASP A 78 -3.87 15.64 12.96
CA ASP A 78 -3.87 14.29 13.52
C ASP A 78 -2.61 13.56 13.07
N GLU A 79 -1.91 12.96 14.03
CA GLU A 79 -0.83 12.04 13.75
C GLU A 79 -1.41 10.64 13.62
N PHE A 80 -1.04 9.94 12.56
CA PHE A 80 -1.55 8.60 12.32
C PHE A 80 -0.44 7.64 11.90
N ILE A 81 -0.70 6.37 12.12
CA ILE A 81 0.16 5.27 11.71
C ILE A 81 -0.57 4.53 10.60
N CYS A 82 0.10 4.36 9.45
CA CYS A 82 -0.42 3.56 8.36
C CYS A 82 0.43 2.31 8.23
N ARG A 83 -0.20 1.15 8.42
CA ARG A 83 0.44 -0.15 8.29
C ARG A 83 0.07 -0.77 6.96
N ALA A 84 1.07 -1.20 6.19
CA ALA A 84 0.88 -2.03 5.02
C ALA A 84 1.26 -3.47 5.38
N THR A 85 0.48 -4.44 4.92
CA THR A 85 0.73 -5.86 5.12
C THR A 85 0.59 -6.58 3.79
N VAL A 86 1.56 -7.40 3.42
CA VAL A 86 1.49 -8.20 2.19
C VAL A 86 0.64 -9.44 2.43
N ARG A 87 -0.40 -9.63 1.64
CA ARG A 87 -1.29 -10.80 1.71
C ARG A 87 -1.00 -11.83 0.63
N GLU A 88 -0.58 -11.37 -0.54
CA GLU A 88 -0.22 -12.24 -1.65
C GLU A 88 0.87 -11.57 -2.49
N ALA A 89 1.80 -12.37 -3.03
CA ALA A 89 2.83 -11.91 -3.96
C ALA A 89 3.21 -13.00 -4.98
N ARG A 90 2.34 -13.99 -5.23
CA ARG A 90 2.61 -15.05 -6.23
C ARG A 90 2.00 -14.71 -7.59
N PHE A 91 0.70 -14.51 -7.65
CA PHE A 91 -0.02 -14.23 -8.90
C PHE A 91 -0.36 -12.77 -9.04
N LYS A 92 -0.53 -12.08 -7.93
CA LYS A 92 -0.73 -10.63 -7.86
C LYS A 92 -0.16 -10.11 -6.55
N LEU A 93 0.00 -8.79 -6.46
CA LEU A 93 0.40 -8.14 -5.22
C LEU A 93 -0.87 -7.69 -4.50
N VAL A 94 -1.13 -8.28 -3.34
CA VAL A 94 -2.27 -7.89 -2.50
C VAL A 94 -1.73 -7.32 -1.21
N PHE A 95 -2.12 -6.07 -0.92
CA PHE A 95 -1.76 -5.37 0.31
C PHE A 95 -3.00 -5.02 1.09
N ASP A 96 -2.96 -5.27 2.40
CA ASP A 96 -3.92 -4.71 3.34
C ASP A 96 -3.31 -3.49 4.01
N PHE A 97 -4.15 -2.50 4.26
CA PHE A 97 -3.74 -1.26 4.92
C PHE A 97 -4.64 -0.99 6.12
N GLU A 98 -4.03 -0.47 7.19
CA GLU A 98 -4.75 -0.02 8.37
C GLU A 98 -4.19 1.31 8.82
N ILE A 99 -5.06 2.31 8.99
CA ILE A 99 -4.69 3.62 9.54
C ILE A 99 -5.28 3.73 10.93
N ARG A 100 -4.43 4.08 11.90
CA ARG A 100 -4.79 4.27 13.31
C ARG A 100 -4.31 5.63 13.78
N LEU A 101 -5.10 6.26 14.65
CA LEU A 101 -4.62 7.45 15.36
C LEU A 101 -3.44 7.07 16.25
N ALA A 102 -2.37 7.86 16.18
CA ALA A 102 -1.19 7.62 17.00
C ALA A 102 -1.48 7.84 18.49
N ALA A 103 -2.37 8.79 18.79
CA ALA A 103 -2.66 9.19 20.17
C ALA A 103 -3.31 8.09 21.00
N ASP A 104 -4.24 7.31 20.42
CA ASP A 104 -5.03 6.35 21.19
C ASP A 104 -5.18 4.98 20.51
N GLY A 105 -4.62 4.83 19.30
CA GLY A 105 -4.67 3.57 18.57
C GLY A 105 -5.99 3.24 17.90
N GLN A 106 -6.97 4.18 17.91
CA GLN A 106 -8.25 3.92 17.25
C GLN A 106 -8.07 3.75 15.75
N VAL A 107 -8.71 2.71 15.20
CA VAL A 107 -8.68 2.45 13.76
C VAL A 107 -9.57 3.45 13.05
N CYS A 108 -8.98 4.17 12.09
CA CYS A 108 -9.68 5.17 11.28
C CYS A 108 -10.15 4.61 9.95
N THR A 109 -9.29 3.81 9.30
CA THR A 109 -9.54 3.33 7.94
C THR A 109 -8.87 1.99 7.73
N ARG A 110 -9.54 1.11 7.01
CA ARG A 110 -8.94 -0.11 6.48
C ARG A 110 -9.10 -0.14 4.97
N GLY A 111 -8.12 -0.70 4.29
CA GLY A 111 -8.16 -0.79 2.84
C GLY A 111 -7.44 -2.01 2.32
N ARG A 112 -7.69 -2.31 1.05
CA ARG A 112 -6.99 -3.35 0.31
C ARG A 112 -6.77 -2.89 -1.11
N THR A 113 -5.58 -3.19 -1.64
CA THR A 113 -5.27 -2.96 -3.06
C THR A 113 -4.75 -4.24 -3.67
N GLU A 114 -5.08 -4.45 -4.96
CA GLU A 114 -4.57 -5.57 -5.75
C GLU A 114 -3.92 -5.02 -7.01
N GLN A 115 -2.73 -5.54 -7.32
CA GLN A 115 -1.95 -5.16 -8.49
C GLN A 115 -1.56 -6.42 -9.25
N VAL A 116 -1.49 -6.32 -10.56
CA VAL A 116 -0.99 -7.40 -11.43
C VAL A 116 0.31 -6.96 -12.08
N ALA A 117 1.12 -7.91 -12.53
CA ALA A 117 2.31 -7.62 -13.31
C ALA A 117 1.93 -7.56 -14.79
N VAL A 118 2.36 -6.50 -15.48
CA VAL A 118 2.03 -6.24 -16.88
C VAL A 118 3.29 -5.83 -17.62
N LYS A 119 3.53 -6.42 -18.78
CA LYS A 119 4.69 -6.09 -19.61
C LYS A 119 4.34 -4.94 -20.55
N ALA A 120 4.99 -3.81 -20.36
CA ALA A 120 4.88 -2.66 -21.26
C ALA A 120 5.82 -2.85 -22.47
N PRO A 121 5.57 -2.18 -23.63
CA PRO A 121 4.47 -1.24 -23.88
C PRO A 121 3.15 -1.89 -24.31
N GLU A 122 3.13 -3.19 -24.68
CA GLU A 122 1.93 -3.87 -25.16
C GLU A 122 0.90 -4.10 -24.05
N MET A 123 1.29 -3.92 -22.79
CA MET A 123 0.43 -4.12 -21.62
C MET A 123 -0.08 -5.55 -21.52
N GLU A 124 0.84 -6.49 -21.79
CA GLU A 124 0.54 -7.91 -21.70
C GLU A 124 0.57 -8.37 -20.24
N ILE A 125 -0.52 -9.00 -19.79
CA ILE A 125 -0.63 -9.47 -18.40
C ILE A 125 0.28 -10.67 -18.19
N LEU A 126 1.12 -10.62 -17.17
CA LEU A 126 1.91 -11.75 -16.71
C LEU A 126 1.11 -12.50 -15.63
N PHE A 127 1.17 -13.83 -15.66
CA PHE A 127 0.37 -14.64 -14.76
C PHE A 127 1.03 -14.88 -13.41
N SER A 128 2.19 -14.25 -13.17
CA SER A 128 2.88 -14.36 -11.90
C SER A 128 3.69 -13.10 -11.64
N ILE A 129 3.89 -12.81 -10.37
CA ILE A 129 4.77 -11.74 -9.91
C ILE A 129 6.22 -12.20 -10.11
N PRO A 130 7.13 -11.34 -10.60
CA PRO A 130 8.54 -11.70 -10.76
C PRO A 130 9.14 -12.26 -9.47
N ASP A 131 9.98 -13.28 -9.62
CA ASP A 131 10.57 -13.99 -8.47
C ASP A 131 11.32 -13.09 -7.52
N GLU A 132 12.01 -12.07 -8.02
CA GLU A 132 12.76 -11.15 -7.16
C GLU A 132 11.85 -10.41 -6.16
N ILE A 133 10.63 -10.07 -6.57
CA ILE A 133 9.65 -9.45 -5.69
C ILE A 133 9.01 -10.49 -4.77
N ARG A 134 8.56 -11.60 -5.36
CA ARG A 134 7.91 -12.67 -4.61
C ARG A 134 8.78 -13.15 -3.47
N LEU A 135 10.04 -13.46 -3.76
CA LEU A 135 10.98 -13.98 -2.75
C LEU A 135 11.29 -12.93 -1.68
N ALA A 136 11.50 -11.68 -2.08
CA ALA A 136 11.76 -10.59 -1.13
C ALA A 136 10.59 -10.38 -0.17
N LEU A 137 9.36 -10.68 -0.59
CA LEU A 137 8.15 -10.53 0.22
C LEU A 137 7.78 -11.83 0.97
N GLY A 138 8.59 -12.88 0.86
CA GLY A 138 8.42 -14.11 1.65
C GLY A 138 7.44 -15.12 1.08
N PHE A 139 7.20 -15.09 -0.24
CA PHE A 139 6.27 -16.02 -0.90
C PHE A 139 6.93 -17.02 -1.84
#